data_66936ae4f42792fefaee82139fff6d41
#
_entry.id   66936ae4f42792fefaee82139fff6d41
#
_cell.length_a   1.000
_cell.length_b   1.000
_cell.length_c   1.000
_cell.angle_alpha   90.00
_cell.angle_beta   90.00
_cell.angle_gamma   90.00
#
_symmetry.space_group_name_H-M   'P 1'
#
loop_
_entity.id
_entity.type
_entity.pdbx_description
1 polymer ?
#
loop_
_entity_poly.entity_id
_entity_poly.type
_entity_poly.pdbx_seq_one_letter_code
_entity_poly.pdbx_strand_id
1 'polypeptide(L)'
;MKRTHLIAAAVAVQIALMPVAPLVPLAEAAVYSNGTATATFNVTLTLQANCAISANPLAFGTNGVLGTAINQQTTLSVTCTNTTPYNVGLDGGNVTGSSVTSRLMAGTATGNTTTTVGFQLYQDAGRTTIWGNTQGTNTVAGTGSGSAQTLTVYGQVPAQTTPKPDTYQTTVTATVYF
;
A
#
# COMPACT_ATOMS: atom_id res chain seq x y z
N MET A 1 36.32 93.87 -7.60
CA MET A 1 36.69 95.11 -6.93
C MET A 1 36.41 95.01 -5.45
N LYS A 2 37.37 95.49 -4.71
CA LYS A 2 37.45 95.75 -3.27
C LYS A 2 37.93 94.61 -2.35
N ARG A 3 39.12 94.77 -2.01
CA ARG A 3 39.92 94.30 -0.88
C ARG A 3 39.38 94.86 0.44
N THR A 4 39.60 94.14 1.55
CA THR A 4 40.06 94.71 2.82
C THR A 4 40.41 93.56 3.78
N HIS A 5 41.59 93.44 4.09
CA HIS A 5 42.51 93.48 5.22
C HIS A 5 42.04 92.85 6.55
N LEU A 6 42.79 91.88 6.94
CA LEU A 6 43.57 91.56 8.15
C LEU A 6 43.21 92.31 9.45
N ILE A 7 43.02 91.53 10.53
CA ILE A 7 43.76 91.80 11.80
C ILE A 7 43.91 90.43 12.51
N ALA A 8 45.15 90.06 12.79
CA ALA A 8 45.52 88.92 13.62
C ALA A 8 45.47 89.34 15.09
N ALA A 9 44.76 88.52 15.90
CA ALA A 9 44.90 88.61 17.36
C ALA A 9 45.35 87.23 17.87
N ALA A 10 46.56 87.15 18.33
CA ALA A 10 47.16 86.03 19.01
C ALA A 10 46.58 85.96 20.44
N VAL A 11 45.84 84.92 20.73
CA VAL A 11 45.45 84.59 22.12
C VAL A 11 46.22 83.32 22.54
N ALA A 12 47.10 83.54 23.52
CA ALA A 12 47.81 82.43 24.18
C ALA A 12 46.84 81.61 25.02
N VAL A 13 46.63 80.40 24.61
CA VAL A 13 45.81 79.43 25.40
C VAL A 13 46.77 78.66 26.32
N GLN A 14 46.63 78.86 27.59
CA GLN A 14 47.28 78.04 28.63
C GLN A 14 46.58 76.71 28.69
N ILE A 15 47.30 75.61 28.33
CA ILE A 15 46.82 74.28 28.47
C ILE A 15 46.99 73.85 29.93
N ALA A 16 45.89 73.84 30.68
CA ALA A 16 45.82 73.19 32.00
C ALA A 16 45.80 71.70 31.82
N LEU A 17 46.84 71.01 32.23
CA LEU A 17 46.82 69.49 32.35
C LEU A 17 45.86 69.16 33.45
N MET A 18 44.65 68.73 33.05
CA MET A 18 43.76 68.01 33.97
C MET A 18 44.17 66.54 34.10
N PRO A 19 44.25 65.96 35.30
CA PRO A 19 44.51 64.58 35.44
C PRO A 19 43.34 63.77 34.86
N VAL A 20 43.60 62.92 33.85
CA VAL A 20 42.65 61.98 33.34
C VAL A 20 42.48 60.91 34.40
N ALA A 21 41.40 60.97 35.13
CA ALA A 21 40.99 59.83 35.98
C ALA A 21 40.68 58.56 35.10
N PRO A 22 41.21 57.44 35.43
CA PRO A 22 40.85 56.19 34.66
C PRO A 22 39.36 55.96 34.79
N LEU A 23 38.66 56.01 33.65
CA LEU A 23 37.31 55.50 33.52
C LEU A 23 37.37 53.99 33.78
N VAL A 24 37.06 53.57 34.97
CA VAL A 24 36.80 52.19 35.28
C VAL A 24 35.50 51.83 34.56
N PRO A 25 35.48 50.91 33.59
CA PRO A 25 34.22 50.48 33.01
C PRO A 25 33.39 49.82 34.12
N LEU A 26 32.24 50.41 34.42
CA LEU A 26 31.24 49.73 35.19
C LEU A 26 30.85 48.47 34.44
N ALA A 27 31.27 47.33 34.93
CA ALA A 27 30.78 46.05 34.39
C ALA A 27 29.28 46.03 34.63
N GLU A 28 28.48 46.27 33.62
CA GLU A 28 27.07 45.99 33.67
C GLU A 28 26.92 44.48 33.92
N ALA A 29 26.32 44.12 35.04
CA ALA A 29 25.97 42.74 35.31
C ALA A 29 24.99 42.31 34.24
N ALA A 30 25.39 41.35 33.43
CA ALA A 30 24.47 40.76 32.45
C ALA A 30 23.31 40.13 33.21
N VAL A 31 22.13 40.72 33.02
CA VAL A 31 20.89 40.15 33.58
C VAL A 31 20.44 39.01 32.67
N TYR A 32 20.73 37.79 33.07
CA TYR A 32 20.15 36.60 32.40
C TYR A 32 18.71 36.48 32.87
N SER A 33 17.75 36.70 31.98
CA SER A 33 16.35 36.32 32.24
C SER A 33 16.19 34.82 31.99
N ASN A 34 15.72 34.06 32.97
CA ASN A 34 15.29 32.67 32.79
C ASN A 34 13.98 32.65 32.01
N GLY A 35 14.07 32.91 30.72
CA GLY A 35 12.96 32.87 29.81
C GLY A 35 12.93 31.53 29.07
N THR A 36 11.74 31.05 28.74
CA THR A 36 11.55 29.93 27.81
C THR A 36 11.36 30.49 26.41
N ALA A 37 12.09 29.93 25.44
CA ALA A 37 11.84 30.15 24.02
C ALA A 37 11.17 28.92 23.44
N THR A 38 10.09 29.11 22.67
CA THR A 38 9.38 28.02 21.98
C THR A 38 9.38 28.26 20.50
N ALA A 39 9.48 27.18 19.74
CA ALA A 39 9.29 27.18 18.29
C ALA A 39 8.31 26.07 17.93
N THR A 40 7.50 26.29 16.91
CA THR A 40 6.59 25.28 16.36
C THR A 40 7.06 24.87 14.98
N PHE A 41 6.87 23.61 14.64
CA PHE A 41 7.10 23.08 13.30
C PHE A 41 5.97 22.13 12.92
N ASN A 42 5.69 22.01 11.64
CA ASN A 42 4.66 21.13 11.14
C ASN A 42 5.21 19.70 11.00
N VAL A 43 4.46 18.72 11.50
CA VAL A 43 4.68 17.30 11.24
C VAL A 43 3.55 16.83 10.35
N THR A 44 3.88 16.32 9.16
CA THR A 44 2.91 15.89 8.16
C THR A 44 3.16 14.46 7.74
N LEU A 45 2.08 13.71 7.50
CA LEU A 45 2.06 12.38 6.90
C LEU A 45 0.93 12.35 5.86
N THR A 46 1.24 11.89 4.65
CA THR A 46 0.23 11.64 3.62
C THR A 46 0.05 10.14 3.47
N LEU A 47 -1.17 9.64 3.65
CA LEU A 47 -1.54 8.26 3.38
C LEU A 47 -2.27 8.19 2.03
N GLN A 48 -1.83 7.25 1.20
CA GLN A 48 -2.47 6.95 -0.08
C GLN A 48 -3.26 5.65 0.02
N ALA A 49 -4.27 5.49 -0.84
CA ALA A 49 -4.97 4.23 -1.00
C ALA A 49 -3.96 3.15 -1.41
N ASN A 50 -4.02 2.00 -0.74
CA ASN A 50 -3.17 0.85 -1.03
C ASN A 50 -3.89 -0.42 -0.61
N CYS A 51 -3.70 -1.51 -1.38
CA CYS A 51 -4.23 -2.82 -1.09
C CYS A 51 -3.16 -3.90 -1.25
N ALA A 52 -3.24 -4.91 -0.40
CA ALA A 52 -2.48 -6.15 -0.50
C ALA A 52 -3.44 -7.33 -0.51
N ILE A 53 -3.09 -8.40 -1.24
CA ILE A 53 -3.87 -9.63 -1.30
C ILE A 53 -2.95 -10.83 -1.14
N SER A 54 -3.42 -11.85 -0.44
CA SER A 54 -2.80 -13.16 -0.34
C SER A 54 -3.86 -14.27 -0.48
N ALA A 55 -3.42 -15.45 -0.91
CA ALA A 55 -4.30 -16.59 -1.19
C ALA A 55 -3.79 -17.86 -0.52
N ASN A 56 -4.67 -18.63 0.06
CA ASN A 56 -4.40 -20.00 0.45
C ASN A 56 -4.69 -20.96 -0.71
N PRO A 57 -3.94 -22.08 -0.84
CA PRO A 57 -4.23 -23.09 -1.86
C PRO A 57 -5.63 -23.67 -1.74
N LEU A 58 -6.26 -23.97 -2.88
CA LEU A 58 -7.48 -24.77 -2.95
C LEU A 58 -7.12 -26.18 -3.39
N ALA A 59 -7.31 -27.17 -2.52
CA ALA A 59 -7.04 -28.56 -2.81
C ALA A 59 -8.36 -29.37 -2.80
N PHE A 60 -8.66 -30.04 -3.89
CA PHE A 60 -9.83 -30.94 -4.00
C PHE A 60 -9.56 -32.32 -3.40
N GLY A 61 -8.33 -32.59 -2.93
CA GLY A 61 -7.95 -33.84 -2.31
C GLY A 61 -7.70 -34.98 -3.32
N THR A 62 -7.57 -36.21 -2.79
CA THR A 62 -7.39 -37.40 -3.60
C THR A 62 -8.77 -38.04 -3.89
N ASN A 63 -9.09 -38.19 -5.17
CA ASN A 63 -10.38 -38.71 -5.61
C ASN A 63 -10.17 -39.83 -6.61
N GLY A 64 -11.15 -40.75 -6.68
CA GLY A 64 -11.18 -41.80 -7.67
C GLY A 64 -11.95 -41.38 -8.93
N VAL A 65 -13.16 -41.86 -9.12
CA VAL A 65 -14.00 -41.49 -10.27
C VAL A 65 -14.72 -40.17 -10.01
N LEU A 66 -14.83 -39.31 -11.03
CA LEU A 66 -15.51 -38.03 -10.97
C LEU A 66 -17.01 -38.11 -11.28
N GLY A 67 -17.68 -39.16 -10.69
CA GLY A 67 -19.09 -39.40 -10.91
C GLY A 67 -20.03 -38.47 -10.13
N THR A 68 -19.52 -37.79 -9.12
CA THR A 68 -20.24 -36.80 -8.31
C THR A 68 -19.41 -35.52 -8.17
N ALA A 69 -20.06 -34.41 -7.93
CA ALA A 69 -19.37 -33.15 -7.75
C ALA A 69 -18.52 -33.13 -6.45
N ILE A 70 -17.30 -32.67 -6.54
CA ILE A 70 -16.36 -32.49 -5.44
C ILE A 70 -16.33 -31.03 -5.06
N ASN A 71 -16.69 -30.70 -3.83
CA ASN A 71 -16.79 -29.36 -3.32
C ASN A 71 -15.74 -29.11 -2.28
N GLN A 72 -15.00 -28.00 -2.42
CA GLN A 72 -14.02 -27.52 -1.47
C GLN A 72 -14.08 -26.01 -1.35
N GLN A 73 -13.39 -25.46 -0.39
CA GLN A 73 -13.27 -24.02 -0.23
C GLN A 73 -11.87 -23.64 0.26
N THR A 74 -11.49 -22.40 -0.03
CA THR A 74 -10.28 -21.77 0.49
C THR A 74 -10.55 -20.31 0.80
N THR A 75 -9.54 -19.58 1.25
CA THR A 75 -9.66 -18.18 1.60
C THR A 75 -8.61 -17.31 0.92
N LEU A 76 -9.02 -16.12 0.57
CA LEU A 76 -8.14 -14.97 0.26
C LEU A 76 -8.14 -14.03 1.47
N SER A 77 -7.04 -13.34 1.69
CA SER A 77 -6.95 -12.26 2.66
C SER A 77 -6.62 -10.97 1.93
N VAL A 78 -7.47 -9.96 2.09
CA VAL A 78 -7.31 -8.62 1.49
C VAL A 78 -7.11 -7.61 2.61
N THR A 79 -6.08 -6.80 2.49
CA THR A 79 -5.82 -5.70 3.43
C THR A 79 -5.71 -4.41 2.63
N CYS A 80 -6.69 -3.52 2.77
CA CYS A 80 -6.69 -2.20 2.13
C CYS A 80 -6.70 -1.10 3.19
N THR A 81 -6.14 0.06 2.86
CA THR A 81 -6.30 1.28 3.66
C THR A 81 -7.78 1.52 3.96
N ASN A 82 -8.06 2.04 5.15
CA ASN A 82 -9.43 2.26 5.60
C ASN A 82 -10.23 3.10 4.59
N THR A 83 -11.49 2.74 4.38
CA THR A 83 -12.44 3.36 3.44
C THR A 83 -12.09 3.24 1.95
N THR A 84 -11.00 2.57 1.57
CA THR A 84 -10.66 2.32 0.17
C THR A 84 -11.63 1.29 -0.44
N PRO A 85 -12.42 1.64 -1.47
CA PRO A 85 -13.24 0.68 -2.17
C PRO A 85 -12.35 -0.26 -2.99
N TYR A 86 -12.68 -1.55 -3.02
CA TYR A 86 -11.93 -2.51 -3.82
C TYR A 86 -12.84 -3.55 -4.47
N ASN A 87 -12.32 -4.22 -5.49
CA ASN A 87 -12.92 -5.40 -6.10
C ASN A 87 -11.86 -6.50 -6.20
N VAL A 88 -12.23 -7.74 -5.92
CA VAL A 88 -11.34 -8.89 -6.09
C VAL A 88 -11.83 -9.75 -7.24
N GLY A 89 -10.96 -10.00 -8.20
CA GLY A 89 -11.19 -10.85 -9.35
C GLY A 89 -10.31 -12.10 -9.34
N LEU A 90 -10.83 -13.18 -9.92
CA LEU A 90 -10.12 -14.44 -10.16
C LEU A 90 -10.11 -14.74 -11.66
N ASP A 91 -8.92 -14.93 -12.24
CA ASP A 91 -8.77 -15.25 -13.66
C ASP A 91 -9.22 -16.67 -14.01
N GLY A 92 -9.09 -17.05 -15.26
CA GLY A 92 -9.42 -18.39 -15.77
C GLY A 92 -8.39 -19.46 -15.44
N GLY A 93 -7.24 -19.09 -14.89
CA GLY A 93 -6.09 -19.99 -14.72
C GLY A 93 -5.18 -20.03 -15.95
N ASN A 94 -4.02 -20.70 -15.80
CA ASN A 94 -2.94 -20.69 -16.77
C ASN A 94 -2.96 -21.85 -17.77
N VAL A 95 -3.98 -22.72 -17.75
CA VAL A 95 -4.12 -23.84 -18.68
C VAL A 95 -4.71 -23.37 -20.01
N THR A 96 -4.11 -23.78 -21.12
CA THR A 96 -4.60 -23.43 -22.46
C THR A 96 -6.05 -23.84 -22.65
N GLY A 97 -6.89 -22.92 -23.14
CA GLY A 97 -8.34 -23.12 -23.32
C GLY A 97 -9.16 -22.88 -22.05
N SER A 98 -8.53 -22.62 -20.91
CA SER A 98 -9.22 -22.23 -19.69
C SER A 98 -9.76 -20.80 -19.79
N SER A 99 -10.93 -20.58 -19.20
CA SER A 99 -11.56 -19.25 -19.10
C SER A 99 -12.28 -19.12 -17.76
N VAL A 100 -12.71 -17.91 -17.42
CA VAL A 100 -13.49 -17.65 -16.17
C VAL A 100 -14.73 -18.52 -16.08
N THR A 101 -15.40 -18.77 -17.22
CA THR A 101 -16.64 -19.57 -17.25
C THR A 101 -16.40 -21.07 -17.46
N SER A 102 -15.19 -21.47 -17.84
CA SER A 102 -14.80 -22.86 -18.09
C SER A 102 -13.35 -23.08 -17.67
N ARG A 103 -13.13 -23.18 -16.36
CA ARG A 103 -11.79 -23.36 -15.79
C ARG A 103 -11.30 -24.80 -15.93
N LEU A 104 -10.01 -24.95 -16.24
CA LEU A 104 -9.36 -26.23 -16.47
C LEU A 104 -8.12 -26.37 -15.57
N MET A 105 -7.92 -27.58 -15.07
CA MET A 105 -6.65 -28.09 -14.53
C MET A 105 -6.04 -29.04 -15.53
N ALA A 106 -4.74 -29.03 -15.75
CA ALA A 106 -4.03 -29.96 -16.64
C ALA A 106 -3.27 -31.00 -15.82
N GLY A 107 -3.11 -32.18 -16.39
CA GLY A 107 -2.26 -33.24 -15.83
C GLY A 107 -0.79 -32.81 -15.78
N THR A 108 -0.05 -33.30 -14.79
CA THR A 108 1.36 -32.94 -14.56
C THR A 108 2.36 -33.96 -15.08
N ALA A 109 1.93 -35.20 -15.24
CA ALA A 109 2.81 -36.26 -15.71
C ALA A 109 3.18 -36.08 -17.19
N THR A 110 4.41 -36.47 -17.55
CA THR A 110 4.87 -36.48 -18.94
C THR A 110 3.92 -37.28 -19.83
N GLY A 111 3.45 -36.70 -20.94
CA GLY A 111 2.47 -37.30 -21.84
C GLY A 111 1.02 -37.20 -21.36
N ASN A 112 0.75 -36.41 -20.30
CA ASN A 112 -0.61 -36.11 -19.81
C ASN A 112 -0.93 -34.63 -19.69
N THR A 113 -0.04 -33.75 -20.05
CA THR A 113 -0.16 -32.30 -19.90
C THR A 113 -1.25 -31.66 -20.76
N THR A 114 -1.79 -32.40 -21.73
CA THR A 114 -2.92 -31.97 -22.56
C THR A 114 -4.28 -32.51 -22.06
N THR A 115 -4.26 -33.44 -21.12
CA THR A 115 -5.49 -33.98 -20.51
C THR A 115 -5.95 -33.02 -19.42
N THR A 116 -7.22 -32.66 -19.42
CA THR A 116 -7.75 -31.64 -18.49
C THR A 116 -8.89 -32.17 -17.64
N VAL A 117 -9.06 -31.52 -16.49
CA VAL A 117 -10.21 -31.65 -15.58
C VAL A 117 -10.86 -30.29 -15.44
N GLY A 118 -12.16 -30.21 -15.67
CA GLY A 118 -12.93 -28.99 -15.47
C GLY A 118 -13.17 -28.73 -13.98
N PHE A 119 -13.11 -27.46 -13.60
CA PHE A 119 -13.50 -26.99 -12.27
C PHE A 119 -14.10 -25.59 -12.35
N GLN A 120 -14.69 -25.11 -11.26
CA GLN A 120 -15.21 -23.76 -11.20
C GLN A 120 -15.02 -23.15 -9.81
N LEU A 121 -14.96 -21.81 -9.76
CA LEU A 121 -14.82 -21.00 -8.55
C LEU A 121 -16.02 -20.06 -8.42
N TYR A 122 -16.55 -19.98 -7.21
CA TYR A 122 -17.77 -19.24 -6.92
C TYR A 122 -17.58 -18.30 -5.73
N GLN A 123 -18.42 -17.27 -5.70
CA GLN A 123 -18.46 -16.27 -4.63
C GLN A 123 -19.29 -16.76 -3.42
N ASP A 124 -20.18 -17.73 -3.62
CA ASP A 124 -21.17 -18.17 -2.66
C ASP A 124 -21.12 -19.68 -2.37
N ALA A 125 -21.53 -20.07 -1.17
CA ALA A 125 -21.56 -21.47 -0.73
C ALA A 125 -22.52 -22.33 -1.55
N GLY A 126 -23.57 -21.72 -2.12
CA GLY A 126 -24.50 -22.39 -3.04
C GLY A 126 -23.92 -22.67 -4.41
N ARG A 127 -22.78 -22.09 -4.74
CA ARG A 127 -22.09 -22.24 -6.04
C ARG A 127 -22.96 -21.84 -7.22
N THR A 128 -23.61 -20.71 -7.08
CA THR A 128 -24.51 -20.15 -8.09
C THR A 128 -23.89 -18.99 -8.85
N THR A 129 -23.01 -18.22 -8.19
CA THR A 129 -22.38 -17.02 -8.75
C THR A 129 -20.91 -17.28 -9.03
N ILE A 130 -20.54 -17.39 -10.32
CA ILE A 130 -19.14 -17.57 -10.74
C ILE A 130 -18.31 -16.35 -10.31
N TRP A 131 -17.14 -16.63 -9.73
CA TRP A 131 -16.18 -15.58 -9.40
C TRP A 131 -15.22 -15.38 -10.57
N GLY A 132 -15.34 -14.26 -11.24
CA GLY A 132 -14.52 -13.89 -12.41
C GLY A 132 -13.62 -12.69 -12.12
N ASN A 133 -13.12 -12.08 -13.20
CA ASN A 133 -12.18 -10.97 -13.15
C ASN A 133 -12.65 -9.70 -13.90
N THR A 134 -13.92 -9.66 -14.31
CA THR A 134 -14.50 -8.45 -14.90
C THR A 134 -15.01 -7.56 -13.78
N GLN A 135 -14.26 -6.49 -13.52
CA GLN A 135 -14.53 -5.55 -12.42
C GLN A 135 -15.96 -5.03 -12.46
N GLY A 136 -16.64 -5.05 -11.32
CA GLY A 136 -18.04 -4.61 -11.17
C GLY A 136 -19.10 -5.52 -11.78
N THR A 137 -18.71 -6.65 -12.42
CA THR A 137 -19.63 -7.62 -13.03
C THR A 137 -19.64 -8.94 -12.29
N ASN A 138 -18.47 -9.58 -12.16
CA ASN A 138 -18.33 -10.89 -11.54
C ASN A 138 -17.18 -10.97 -10.52
N THR A 139 -16.71 -9.82 -10.06
CA THR A 139 -15.76 -9.64 -8.95
C THR A 139 -16.49 -9.49 -7.63
N VAL A 140 -15.82 -9.78 -6.53
CA VAL A 140 -16.32 -9.51 -5.17
C VAL A 140 -15.89 -8.13 -4.74
N ALA A 141 -16.85 -7.25 -4.46
CA ALA A 141 -16.61 -5.89 -4.00
C ALA A 141 -16.47 -5.84 -2.47
N GLY A 142 -15.66 -4.89 -1.99
CA GLY A 142 -15.51 -4.61 -0.57
C GLY A 142 -15.00 -3.19 -0.31
N THR A 143 -14.88 -2.87 0.96
CA THR A 143 -14.30 -1.59 1.43
C THR A 143 -13.23 -1.90 2.46
N GLY A 144 -12.04 -1.31 2.30
CA GLY A 144 -10.93 -1.47 3.20
C GLY A 144 -11.25 -1.02 4.62
N SER A 145 -10.76 -1.76 5.59
CA SER A 145 -10.93 -1.49 7.03
C SER A 145 -9.63 -1.11 7.74
N GLY A 146 -8.52 -1.05 7.01
CA GLY A 146 -7.17 -0.94 7.59
C GLY A 146 -6.63 -2.26 8.16
N SER A 147 -7.43 -3.33 8.13
CA SER A 147 -7.09 -4.65 8.65
C SER A 147 -7.38 -5.74 7.62
N ALA A 148 -6.82 -6.94 7.82
CA ALA A 148 -7.06 -8.08 6.95
C ALA A 148 -8.53 -8.50 6.97
N GLN A 149 -9.12 -8.64 5.79
CA GLN A 149 -10.49 -9.10 5.55
C GLN A 149 -10.43 -10.41 4.78
N THR A 150 -11.15 -11.43 5.26
CA THR A 150 -11.15 -12.77 4.66
C THR A 150 -12.30 -12.88 3.67
N LEU A 151 -11.99 -13.36 2.46
CA LEU A 151 -12.95 -13.70 1.42
C LEU A 151 -12.87 -15.20 1.17
N THR A 152 -14.02 -15.90 1.21
CA THR A 152 -14.08 -17.35 0.97
C THR A 152 -14.28 -17.62 -0.52
N VAL A 153 -13.43 -18.47 -1.09
CA VAL A 153 -13.54 -18.98 -2.46
C VAL A 153 -14.14 -20.37 -2.39
N TYR A 154 -15.27 -20.58 -3.05
CA TYR A 154 -15.94 -21.88 -3.11
C TYR A 154 -15.60 -22.55 -4.44
N GLY A 155 -14.87 -23.68 -4.36
CA GLY A 155 -14.47 -24.46 -5.52
C GLY A 155 -15.36 -25.66 -5.73
N GLN A 156 -15.53 -26.04 -7.00
CA GLN A 156 -16.22 -27.27 -7.39
C GLN A 156 -15.54 -27.91 -8.59
N VAL A 157 -15.30 -29.21 -8.51
CA VAL A 157 -15.11 -30.06 -9.68
C VAL A 157 -16.45 -30.72 -9.96
N PRO A 158 -17.15 -30.40 -11.06
CA PRO A 158 -18.43 -31.02 -11.39
C PRO A 158 -18.25 -32.50 -11.75
N ALA A 159 -19.35 -33.25 -11.68
CA ALA A 159 -19.38 -34.63 -12.22
C ALA A 159 -19.02 -34.57 -13.71
N GLN A 160 -18.04 -35.38 -14.10
CA GLN A 160 -17.51 -35.40 -15.46
C GLN A 160 -16.84 -36.73 -15.77
N THR A 161 -16.52 -36.99 -17.05
CA THR A 161 -15.72 -38.13 -17.44
C THR A 161 -14.37 -38.10 -16.72
N THR A 162 -14.04 -39.21 -16.04
CA THR A 162 -12.81 -39.36 -15.29
C THR A 162 -11.65 -39.58 -16.25
N PRO A 163 -10.65 -38.71 -16.28
CA PRO A 163 -9.44 -38.90 -17.08
C PRO A 163 -8.52 -39.95 -16.41
N LYS A 164 -7.38 -40.23 -17.04
CA LYS A 164 -6.37 -41.14 -16.48
C LYS A 164 -5.81 -40.62 -15.14
N PRO A 165 -5.35 -41.49 -14.24
CA PRO A 165 -4.81 -41.12 -12.95
C PRO A 165 -3.56 -40.19 -13.13
N ASP A 166 -3.61 -39.03 -12.46
CA ASP A 166 -2.53 -38.06 -12.43
C ASP A 166 -2.84 -37.00 -11.35
N THR A 167 -1.89 -36.12 -11.09
CA THR A 167 -2.14 -34.82 -10.41
C THR A 167 -2.57 -33.81 -11.46
N TYR A 168 -3.74 -33.21 -11.28
CA TYR A 168 -4.26 -32.14 -12.13
C TYR A 168 -4.13 -30.81 -11.40
N GLN A 169 -3.51 -29.83 -12.04
CA GLN A 169 -3.28 -28.51 -11.41
C GLN A 169 -3.41 -27.35 -12.39
N THR A 170 -3.63 -26.18 -11.84
CA THR A 170 -3.62 -24.88 -12.52
C THR A 170 -3.22 -23.82 -11.53
N THR A 171 -2.77 -22.68 -12.03
CA THR A 171 -2.53 -21.48 -11.23
C THR A 171 -3.59 -20.45 -11.60
N VAL A 172 -4.41 -20.06 -10.64
CA VAL A 172 -5.38 -18.96 -10.76
C VAL A 172 -4.81 -17.72 -10.10
N THR A 173 -4.86 -16.59 -10.79
CA THR A 173 -4.42 -15.30 -10.27
C THR A 173 -5.59 -14.57 -9.63
N ALA A 174 -5.41 -14.19 -8.36
CA ALA A 174 -6.31 -13.28 -7.66
C ALA A 174 -5.78 -11.86 -7.78
N THR A 175 -6.62 -10.93 -8.24
CA THR A 175 -6.27 -9.52 -8.42
C THR A 175 -7.20 -8.65 -7.59
N VAL A 176 -6.64 -7.73 -6.81
CA VAL A 176 -7.39 -6.66 -6.15
C VAL A 176 -7.28 -5.37 -6.97
N TYR A 177 -8.42 -4.79 -7.32
CA TYR A 177 -8.56 -3.49 -8.01
C TYR A 177 -9.04 -2.46 -6.99
N PHE A 178 -8.36 -1.30 -6.90
CA PHE A 178 -8.67 -0.21 -5.95
C PHE A 178 -8.31 1.16 -6.50
#